data_559d1a0ccf6d63d86afc95aedd52d70e
#
_entry.id   559d1a0ccf6d63d86afc95aedd52d70e
#
_cell.length_a   1.000
_cell.length_b   1.000
_cell.length_c   1.000
_cell.angle_alpha   90.00
_cell.angle_beta   90.00
_cell.angle_gamma   90.00
#
_symmetry.space_group_name_H-M   'P 1'
#
loop_
_entity.id
_entity.type
_entity.pdbx_description
1 polymer ?
#
loop_
_entity_poly.entity_id
_entity_poly.type
_entity_poly.pdbx_seq_one_letter_code
_entity_poly.pdbx_strand_id
1 'polypeptide(L)'
;MNVKRIYDISISINSYVTEDWLMMISQLTCVDYCDSACCTSQLFQSRESFGRISYDFCGGNVYGIVSDFGCGSWGLVTSLGGKGGADSLYSDGDVLLDGVKASPEERRIVSAFVGDNIFDGINSPTELLSARKCIEKALQISGLRYSPSEIKDVFSLSDERYERDLKYVSGEIFRISIAINFALGKSIYCFPWANEHDIMNILHISSIIGFLKKNNKIILIPTSQEKYVKKVSDRMICFKGGRIRLKQ
;
A
#
# COMPACT_ATOMS: atom_id res chain seq x y z
N MET A 1 20.70 -24.24 -13.31
CA MET A 1 19.76 -23.87 -12.22
C MET A 1 18.45 -23.50 -12.87
N ASN A 2 17.38 -24.29 -12.61
CA ASN A 2 16.18 -24.31 -13.45
C ASN A 2 15.26 -23.10 -13.23
N VAL A 3 15.13 -22.26 -14.24
CA VAL A 3 14.23 -21.10 -14.32
C VAL A 3 12.72 -21.52 -14.28
N LYS A 4 12.42 -22.81 -14.39
CA LYS A 4 11.06 -23.34 -14.44
C LYS A 4 10.28 -23.32 -13.11
N ARG A 5 10.96 -23.12 -11.97
CA ARG A 5 10.31 -23.15 -10.63
C ARG A 5 9.67 -21.83 -10.19
N ILE A 6 9.92 -20.74 -10.90
CA ILE A 6 9.33 -19.41 -10.54
C ILE A 6 7.96 -19.23 -11.17
N TYR A 7 7.64 -19.93 -12.25
CA TYR A 7 6.36 -19.82 -12.95
C TYR A 7 5.22 -20.66 -12.34
N ASP A 8 5.54 -21.71 -11.57
CA ASP A 8 4.51 -22.57 -10.96
C ASP A 8 3.85 -21.95 -9.71
N ILE A 9 4.49 -20.94 -9.08
CA ILE A 9 3.91 -20.26 -7.91
C ILE A 9 2.82 -19.26 -8.31
N SER A 10 2.91 -18.65 -9.49
CA SER A 10 1.92 -17.68 -9.97
C SER A 10 0.60 -18.33 -10.42
N ILE A 11 0.61 -19.61 -10.76
CA ILE A 11 -0.60 -20.34 -11.20
C ILE A 11 -1.43 -20.82 -10.02
N SER A 12 -0.82 -21.08 -8.86
CA SER A 12 -1.54 -21.55 -7.67
C SER A 12 -2.29 -20.44 -6.92
N ILE A 13 -1.91 -19.18 -7.09
CA ILE A 13 -2.59 -18.04 -6.44
C ILE A 13 -3.96 -17.77 -7.09
N ASN A 14 -4.11 -18.02 -8.39
CA ASN A 14 -5.38 -17.82 -9.10
C ASN A 14 -6.47 -18.85 -8.77
N SER A 15 -6.15 -19.96 -8.11
CA SER A 15 -7.12 -21.01 -7.76
C SER A 15 -7.74 -20.85 -6.37
N TYR A 16 -7.27 -19.90 -5.55
CA TYR A 16 -7.76 -19.66 -4.18
C TYR A 16 -8.42 -18.29 -3.98
N VAL A 17 -8.48 -17.45 -5.01
CA VAL A 17 -9.27 -16.21 -4.92
C VAL A 17 -10.73 -16.58 -5.23
N THR A 18 -11.42 -17.11 -4.22
CA THR A 18 -12.86 -17.22 -4.26
C THR A 18 -13.45 -15.80 -4.21
N GLU A 19 -14.63 -15.59 -4.85
CA GLU A 19 -15.32 -14.29 -4.92
C GLU A 19 -15.56 -13.60 -3.55
N ASP A 20 -15.43 -14.35 -2.46
CA ASP A 20 -15.60 -13.89 -1.08
C ASP A 20 -14.46 -13.00 -0.54
N TRP A 21 -13.26 -12.98 -1.18
CA TRP A 21 -12.09 -12.22 -0.70
C TRP A 21 -12.03 -10.77 -1.21
N LEU A 22 -12.90 -10.38 -2.11
CA LEU A 22 -13.08 -8.97 -2.53
C LEU A 22 -13.87 -8.16 -1.50
N MET A 23 -14.12 -8.71 -0.30
CA MET A 23 -14.73 -7.96 0.80
C MET A 23 -13.82 -6.78 1.16
N MET A 24 -14.42 -5.59 1.21
CA MET A 24 -13.72 -4.38 1.65
C MET A 24 -13.28 -4.55 3.09
N ILE A 25 -11.98 -4.76 3.30
CA ILE A 25 -11.40 -4.76 4.65
C ILE A 25 -11.66 -3.40 5.30
N SER A 26 -12.34 -3.42 6.42
CA SER A 26 -12.71 -2.24 7.18
C SER A 26 -11.81 -1.97 8.38
N GLN A 27 -11.10 -3.00 8.86
CA GLN A 27 -10.21 -2.90 10.01
C GLN A 27 -8.97 -3.78 9.84
N LEU A 28 -7.82 -3.21 10.18
CA LEU A 28 -6.54 -3.89 10.30
C LEU A 28 -6.07 -3.73 11.74
N THR A 29 -5.95 -4.83 12.47
CA THR A 29 -5.52 -4.84 13.88
C THR A 29 -4.17 -5.51 14.03
N CYS A 30 -3.25 -4.93 14.78
CA CYS A 30 -2.06 -5.62 15.26
C CYS A 30 -2.15 -5.85 16.77
N VAL A 31 -1.75 -7.05 17.21
CA VAL A 31 -1.77 -7.48 18.61
C VAL A 31 -0.38 -7.94 18.99
N ASP A 32 0.26 -7.20 19.88
CA ASP A 32 1.65 -7.43 20.34
C ASP A 32 2.64 -7.67 19.19
N TYR A 33 2.34 -7.04 18.02
CA TYR A 33 3.07 -7.28 16.79
C TYR A 33 4.39 -6.53 16.77
N CYS A 34 5.46 -7.24 16.42
CA CYS A 34 6.77 -6.67 16.11
C CYS A 34 7.39 -7.43 14.94
N ASP A 35 8.19 -6.74 14.15
CA ASP A 35 8.80 -7.31 12.94
C ASP A 35 10.09 -6.57 12.56
N SER A 36 10.85 -7.18 11.65
CA SER A 36 12.01 -6.59 10.99
C SER A 36 11.85 -6.74 9.48
N ALA A 37 11.43 -5.67 8.82
CA ALA A 37 11.12 -5.66 7.41
C ALA A 37 12.26 -5.11 6.55
N CYS A 38 12.48 -5.71 5.38
CA CYS A 38 13.27 -5.10 4.32
C CYS A 38 12.35 -4.17 3.52
N CYS A 39 12.55 -2.87 3.68
CA CYS A 39 11.77 -1.82 3.04
C CYS A 39 12.47 -1.40 1.75
N THR A 40 11.78 -1.47 0.64
CA THR A 40 12.29 -1.07 -0.67
C THR A 40 11.39 -0.04 -1.32
N SER A 41 11.98 0.92 -1.99
CA SER A 41 11.34 1.83 -2.93
C SER A 41 12.24 1.99 -4.16
N GLN A 42 11.80 2.76 -5.15
CA GLN A 42 12.62 3.03 -6.35
C GLN A 42 13.97 3.68 -6.02
N LEU A 43 14.09 4.40 -4.90
CA LEU A 43 15.26 5.20 -4.55
C LEU A 43 16.01 4.69 -3.32
N PHE A 44 15.35 3.94 -2.45
CA PHE A 44 15.90 3.57 -1.14
C PHE A 44 15.64 2.11 -0.82
N GLN A 45 16.62 1.52 -0.13
CA GLN A 45 16.45 0.24 0.54
C GLN A 45 16.89 0.41 1.99
N SER A 46 16.12 -0.07 2.93
CA SER A 46 16.41 -0.03 4.35
C SER A 46 15.86 -1.27 5.03
N ARG A 47 16.59 -1.80 6.01
CA ARG A 47 16.02 -2.78 6.94
C ARG A 47 15.60 -2.04 8.19
N GLU A 48 14.32 -2.07 8.49
CA GLU A 48 13.74 -1.42 9.65
C GLU A 48 13.11 -2.42 10.60
N SER A 49 13.32 -2.18 11.89
CA SER A 49 12.72 -2.94 12.98
C SER A 49 11.86 -2.03 13.82
N PHE A 50 10.77 -2.54 14.33
CA PHE A 50 9.93 -1.85 15.30
C PHE A 50 9.59 -2.75 16.48
N GLY A 51 9.42 -2.14 17.64
CA GLY A 51 9.00 -2.84 18.87
C GLY A 51 7.54 -3.23 18.84
N ARG A 52 7.10 -3.95 19.89
CA ARG A 52 5.72 -4.43 20.00
C ARG A 52 4.71 -3.28 19.94
N ILE A 53 3.69 -3.47 19.11
CA ILE A 53 2.56 -2.55 18.95
C ILE A 53 1.25 -3.34 18.99
N SER A 54 0.26 -2.80 19.71
CA SER A 54 -1.14 -3.21 19.62
C SER A 54 -1.95 -1.98 19.21
N TYR A 55 -2.59 -2.03 18.04
CA TYR A 55 -3.31 -0.90 17.50
C TYR A 55 -4.33 -1.31 16.43
N ASP A 56 -5.45 -0.57 16.38
CA ASP A 56 -6.50 -0.73 15.37
C ASP A 56 -6.44 0.37 14.32
N PHE A 57 -6.25 -0.03 13.07
CA PHE A 57 -6.32 0.83 11.90
C PHE A 57 -7.69 0.64 11.24
N CYS A 58 -8.57 1.62 11.37
CA CYS A 58 -9.92 1.57 10.82
C CYS A 58 -9.98 2.22 9.42
N GLY A 59 -10.82 1.66 8.57
CA GLY A 59 -11.12 2.23 7.26
C GLY A 59 -11.62 3.67 7.33
N GLY A 60 -11.45 4.42 6.27
CA GLY A 60 -11.81 5.83 6.19
C GLY A 60 -10.85 6.77 6.92
N ASN A 61 -9.70 6.28 7.39
CA ASN A 61 -8.71 7.10 8.10
C ASN A 61 -7.35 7.08 7.43
N VAL A 62 -6.64 8.21 7.60
CA VAL A 62 -5.23 8.39 7.26
C VAL A 62 -4.41 8.37 8.53
N TYR A 63 -3.43 7.50 8.58
CA TYR A 63 -2.50 7.34 9.68
C TYR A 63 -1.12 7.88 9.31
N GLY A 64 -0.69 8.97 9.93
CA GLY A 64 0.68 9.46 9.89
C GLY A 64 1.54 8.66 10.85
N ILE A 65 2.53 7.93 10.35
CA ILE A 65 3.42 7.10 11.15
C ILE A 65 4.79 7.76 11.18
N VAL A 66 5.12 8.42 12.30
CA VAL A 66 6.23 9.35 12.38
C VAL A 66 7.44 8.74 13.08
N SER A 67 8.55 8.66 12.35
CA SER A 67 9.88 8.36 12.88
C SER A 67 10.96 8.97 11.99
N ASP A 68 12.19 9.02 12.48
CA ASP A 68 13.33 9.21 11.61
C ASP A 68 13.48 8.02 10.64
N PHE A 69 14.17 8.23 9.52
CA PHE A 69 14.46 7.17 8.56
C PHE A 69 15.25 6.04 9.24
N GLY A 70 14.87 4.79 8.98
CA GLY A 70 15.50 3.64 9.62
C GLY A 70 14.99 3.31 11.03
N CYS A 71 14.01 4.07 11.56
CA CYS A 71 13.55 3.95 12.95
C CYS A 71 12.18 3.27 13.11
N GLY A 72 11.74 2.52 12.13
CA GLY A 72 10.65 1.56 12.25
C GLY A 72 9.29 1.97 11.66
N SER A 73 9.08 3.24 11.30
CA SER A 73 7.78 3.67 10.72
C SER A 73 7.52 3.01 9.36
N TRP A 74 8.52 2.97 8.51
CA TRP A 74 8.40 2.32 7.21
C TRP A 74 8.35 0.79 7.34
N GLY A 75 9.13 0.23 8.28
CA GLY A 75 9.07 -1.18 8.63
C GLY A 75 7.68 -1.62 9.03
N LEU A 76 7.02 -0.86 9.92
CA LEU A 76 5.64 -1.14 10.33
C LEU A 76 4.69 -1.14 9.12
N VAL A 77 4.72 -0.10 8.28
CA VAL A 77 3.84 0.00 7.11
C VAL A 77 4.06 -1.15 6.14
N THR A 78 5.33 -1.49 5.87
CA THR A 78 5.72 -2.59 4.97
C THR A 78 5.25 -3.94 5.50
N SER A 79 5.44 -4.19 6.80
CA SER A 79 5.02 -5.42 7.47
C SER A 79 3.51 -5.56 7.55
N LEU A 80 2.79 -4.49 7.91
CA LEU A 80 1.33 -4.47 7.91
C LEU A 80 0.74 -4.77 6.53
N GLY A 81 1.36 -4.26 5.48
CA GLY A 81 0.99 -4.54 4.09
C GLY A 81 1.37 -5.93 3.58
N GLY A 82 2.08 -6.75 4.38
CA GLY A 82 2.44 -8.12 4.02
C GLY A 82 3.74 -8.28 3.22
N LYS A 83 4.60 -7.26 3.11
CA LYS A 83 5.93 -7.39 2.49
C LYS A 83 7.04 -7.81 3.48
N GLY A 84 6.76 -7.87 4.79
CA GLY A 84 7.76 -8.14 5.82
C GLY A 84 8.22 -9.59 5.92
N GLY A 85 7.38 -10.56 5.63
CA GLY A 85 7.53 -11.93 6.11
C GLY A 85 8.73 -12.74 5.60
N ALA A 86 9.02 -12.74 4.31
CA ALA A 86 10.00 -13.67 3.72
C ALA A 86 11.47 -13.34 4.08
N ASP A 87 11.79 -12.07 4.29
CA ASP A 87 13.12 -11.56 4.63
C ASP A 87 13.20 -11.04 6.08
N SER A 88 12.20 -11.33 6.90
CA SER A 88 12.18 -10.94 8.30
C SER A 88 13.23 -11.69 9.11
N LEU A 89 14.03 -10.97 9.92
CA LEU A 89 14.95 -11.58 10.88
C LEU A 89 14.21 -12.14 12.08
N TYR A 90 13.09 -11.52 12.44
CA TYR A 90 12.15 -11.98 13.46
C TYR A 90 10.79 -11.35 13.19
N SER A 91 9.74 -12.07 13.49
CA SER A 91 8.35 -11.58 13.51
C SER A 91 7.62 -12.28 14.65
N ASP A 92 6.86 -11.51 15.45
CA ASP A 92 6.09 -12.04 16.57
C ASP A 92 4.81 -11.23 16.74
N GLY A 93 3.79 -11.84 17.34
CA GLY A 93 2.45 -11.28 17.48
C GLY A 93 1.57 -11.53 16.26
N ASP A 94 0.40 -10.93 16.26
CA ASP A 94 -0.63 -11.18 15.27
C ASP A 94 -1.04 -9.93 14.52
N VAL A 95 -1.38 -10.11 13.25
CA VAL A 95 -2.09 -9.10 12.43
C VAL A 95 -3.40 -9.70 11.97
N LEU A 96 -4.49 -8.97 12.20
CA LEU A 96 -5.85 -9.39 11.88
C LEU A 96 -6.44 -8.45 10.82
N LEU A 97 -7.22 -9.02 9.92
CA LEU A 97 -8.08 -8.31 8.97
C LEU A 97 -9.52 -8.60 9.38
N ASP A 98 -10.27 -7.56 9.73
CA ASP A 98 -11.65 -7.65 10.26
C ASP A 98 -11.81 -8.71 11.37
N GLY A 99 -10.82 -8.77 12.29
CA GLY A 99 -10.80 -9.67 13.43
C GLY A 99 -10.28 -11.09 13.13
N VAL A 100 -9.94 -11.41 11.88
CA VAL A 100 -9.41 -12.73 11.50
C VAL A 100 -7.90 -12.63 11.30
N LYS A 101 -7.13 -13.54 11.91
CA LYS A 101 -5.67 -13.59 11.76
C LYS A 101 -5.29 -13.79 10.29
N ALA A 102 -4.42 -12.93 9.79
CA ALA A 102 -4.02 -12.90 8.39
C ALA A 102 -2.51 -13.14 8.22
N SER A 103 -2.17 -14.02 7.30
CA SER A 103 -0.80 -14.25 6.84
C SER A 103 -0.25 -13.04 6.07
N PRO A 104 1.08 -12.93 5.89
CA PRO A 104 1.66 -11.88 5.05
C PRO A 104 1.12 -11.90 3.62
N GLU A 105 0.88 -13.07 3.05
CA GLU A 105 0.34 -13.25 1.70
C GLU A 105 -1.08 -12.69 1.59
N GLU A 106 -1.95 -13.01 2.55
CA GLU A 106 -3.33 -12.50 2.59
C GLU A 106 -3.36 -10.97 2.74
N ARG A 107 -2.50 -10.41 3.59
CA ARG A 107 -2.35 -8.96 3.73
C ARG A 107 -1.89 -8.31 2.43
N ARG A 108 -0.96 -8.94 1.70
CA ARG A 108 -0.47 -8.44 0.40
C ARG A 108 -1.56 -8.42 -0.68
N ILE A 109 -2.49 -9.38 -0.66
CA ILE A 109 -3.63 -9.40 -1.59
C ILE A 109 -4.49 -8.14 -1.43
N VAL A 110 -4.73 -7.67 -0.21
CA VAL A 110 -5.59 -6.52 0.09
C VAL A 110 -4.85 -5.19 0.17
N SER A 111 -3.51 -5.20 0.09
CA SER A 111 -2.66 -4.01 0.23
C SER A 111 -2.14 -3.49 -1.10
N ALA A 112 -2.01 -2.18 -1.19
CA ALA A 112 -1.37 -1.43 -2.26
C ALA A 112 -0.10 -0.78 -1.74
N PHE A 113 1.04 -1.01 -2.40
CA PHE A 113 2.29 -0.30 -2.13
C PHE A 113 2.43 0.85 -3.12
N VAL A 114 2.10 2.05 -2.68
CA VAL A 114 1.98 3.24 -3.55
C VAL A 114 3.33 3.61 -4.15
N GLY A 115 3.37 3.70 -5.48
CA GLY A 115 4.58 4.04 -6.23
C GLY A 115 5.57 2.88 -6.40
N ASP A 116 5.34 1.74 -5.76
CA ASP A 116 6.15 0.54 -5.87
C ASP A 116 5.35 -0.53 -6.62
N ASN A 117 6.05 -1.28 -7.46
CA ASN A 117 5.53 -2.46 -8.16
C ASN A 117 4.08 -2.31 -8.69
N ILE A 118 3.86 -1.32 -9.58
CA ILE A 118 2.54 -0.97 -10.14
C ILE A 118 1.85 -2.19 -10.79
N PHE A 119 2.63 -3.21 -11.15
CA PHE A 119 2.16 -4.43 -11.80
C PHE A 119 1.80 -5.56 -10.82
N ASP A 120 1.95 -5.37 -9.50
CA ASP A 120 1.56 -6.40 -8.52
C ASP A 120 0.05 -6.68 -8.64
N GLY A 121 -0.30 -7.89 -9.06
CA GLY A 121 -1.67 -8.32 -9.29
C GLY A 121 -2.17 -8.17 -10.74
N ILE A 122 -1.37 -7.60 -11.63
CA ILE A 122 -1.66 -7.55 -13.07
C ILE A 122 -0.63 -8.42 -13.77
N ASN A 123 -0.94 -9.69 -13.99
CA ASN A 123 -0.05 -10.63 -14.68
C ASN A 123 0.24 -10.18 -16.12
N SER A 124 1.31 -9.41 -16.30
CA SER A 124 1.89 -9.20 -17.63
C SER A 124 3.33 -8.68 -17.54
N PRO A 125 4.32 -9.55 -17.37
CA PRO A 125 5.72 -9.12 -17.29
C PRO A 125 6.33 -8.71 -18.65
N THR A 126 5.66 -8.94 -19.76
CA THR A 126 6.22 -8.76 -21.12
C THR A 126 5.56 -7.67 -21.96
N GLU A 127 4.39 -7.16 -21.59
CA GLU A 127 3.73 -6.10 -22.32
C GLU A 127 3.95 -4.73 -21.67
N LEU A 128 4.39 -3.76 -22.47
CA LEU A 128 4.42 -2.36 -22.09
C LEU A 128 2.97 -1.87 -22.01
N LEU A 129 2.43 -1.80 -20.79
CA LEU A 129 1.04 -1.40 -20.57
C LEU A 129 0.95 0.09 -20.22
N SER A 130 -0.02 0.77 -20.85
CA SER A 130 -0.41 2.10 -20.40
C SER A 130 -1.23 2.03 -19.11
N ALA A 131 -1.35 3.17 -18.40
CA ALA A 131 -2.20 3.28 -17.21
C ALA A 131 -3.64 2.84 -17.52
N ARG A 132 -4.18 3.22 -18.68
CA ARG A 132 -5.49 2.82 -19.17
C ARG A 132 -5.66 1.29 -19.19
N LYS A 133 -4.75 0.59 -19.90
CA LYS A 133 -4.82 -0.87 -20.02
C LYS A 133 -4.70 -1.56 -18.66
N CYS A 134 -3.87 -1.03 -17.75
CA CYS A 134 -3.76 -1.57 -16.40
C CYS A 134 -5.05 -1.39 -15.61
N ILE A 135 -5.70 -0.22 -15.69
CA ILE A 135 -6.98 0.05 -15.05
C ILE A 135 -8.08 -0.84 -15.62
N GLU A 136 -8.14 -1.00 -16.95
CA GLU A 136 -9.10 -1.91 -17.61
C GLU A 136 -8.96 -3.35 -17.11
N LYS A 137 -7.73 -3.88 -17.08
CA LYS A 137 -7.45 -5.23 -16.54
C LYS A 137 -7.80 -5.33 -15.05
N ALA A 138 -7.45 -4.32 -14.26
CA ALA A 138 -7.72 -4.28 -12.82
C ALA A 138 -9.24 -4.33 -12.54
N LEU A 139 -10.04 -3.56 -13.27
CA LEU A 139 -11.49 -3.57 -13.15
C LEU A 139 -12.11 -4.91 -13.58
N GLN A 140 -11.55 -5.56 -14.61
CA GLN A 140 -11.96 -6.91 -15.00
C GLN A 140 -11.69 -7.95 -13.89
N ILE A 141 -10.55 -7.85 -13.22
CA ILE A 141 -10.17 -8.75 -12.12
C ILE A 141 -11.06 -8.52 -10.89
N SER A 142 -11.30 -7.26 -10.52
CA SER A 142 -12.02 -6.92 -9.29
C SER A 142 -13.55 -6.97 -9.44
N GLY A 143 -14.06 -6.86 -10.64
CA GLY A 143 -15.51 -6.74 -10.89
C GLY A 143 -16.13 -5.43 -10.37
N LEU A 144 -15.33 -4.43 -9.99
CA LEU A 144 -15.83 -3.12 -9.55
C LEU A 144 -16.60 -2.43 -10.67
N ARG A 145 -17.73 -1.80 -10.30
CA ARG A 145 -18.62 -1.11 -11.23
C ARG A 145 -18.17 0.32 -11.53
N TYR A 146 -16.96 0.47 -12.03
CA TYR A 146 -16.42 1.73 -12.56
C TYR A 146 -16.03 1.54 -14.01
N SER A 147 -16.19 2.57 -14.83
CA SER A 147 -15.54 2.62 -16.14
C SER A 147 -14.09 3.09 -16.00
N PRO A 148 -13.20 2.75 -16.93
CA PRO A 148 -11.83 3.26 -16.94
C PRO A 148 -11.74 4.79 -16.98
N SER A 149 -12.70 5.45 -17.66
CA SER A 149 -12.80 6.92 -17.72
C SER A 149 -13.18 7.53 -16.37
N GLU A 150 -14.12 6.95 -15.63
CA GLU A 150 -14.45 7.41 -14.28
C GLU A 150 -13.25 7.31 -13.34
N ILE A 151 -12.49 6.22 -13.41
CA ILE A 151 -11.23 6.10 -12.64
C ILE A 151 -10.25 7.19 -13.03
N LYS A 152 -10.04 7.43 -14.34
CA LYS A 152 -9.17 8.49 -14.83
C LYS A 152 -9.54 9.86 -14.25
N ASP A 153 -10.84 10.20 -14.29
CA ASP A 153 -11.35 11.51 -13.86
C ASP A 153 -11.22 11.67 -12.34
N VAL A 154 -11.64 10.66 -11.56
CA VAL A 154 -11.54 10.65 -10.09
C VAL A 154 -10.10 10.86 -9.62
N PHE A 155 -9.14 10.19 -10.27
CA PHE A 155 -7.72 10.30 -9.91
C PHE A 155 -6.99 11.41 -10.65
N SER A 156 -7.71 12.23 -11.44
CA SER A 156 -7.18 13.37 -12.19
C SER A 156 -5.93 13.01 -13.00
N LEU A 157 -5.99 11.88 -13.74
CA LEU A 157 -4.92 11.45 -14.61
C LEU A 157 -4.98 12.25 -15.92
N SER A 158 -3.85 12.85 -16.33
CA SER A 158 -3.79 13.56 -17.59
C SER A 158 -3.95 12.59 -18.78
N ASP A 159 -4.55 13.06 -19.89
CA ASP A 159 -4.74 12.25 -21.09
C ASP A 159 -3.43 11.65 -21.58
N GLU A 160 -2.38 12.46 -21.60
CA GLU A 160 -1.06 12.04 -22.04
C GLU A 160 -0.48 10.92 -21.18
N ARG A 161 -0.62 11.01 -19.84
CA ARG A 161 -0.09 10.01 -18.90
C ARG A 161 -0.94 8.75 -18.87
N TYR A 162 -2.24 8.89 -19.08
CA TYR A 162 -3.18 7.79 -19.10
C TYR A 162 -2.95 6.82 -20.27
N GLU A 163 -2.58 7.35 -21.45
CA GLU A 163 -2.31 6.54 -22.65
C GLU A 163 -0.84 6.11 -22.79
N ARG A 164 0.07 6.72 -22.01
CA ARG A 164 1.51 6.42 -22.11
C ARG A 164 1.88 5.17 -21.34
N ASP A 165 2.88 4.43 -21.84
CA ASP A 165 3.48 3.31 -21.12
C ASP A 165 3.96 3.72 -19.74
N LEU A 166 3.65 2.91 -18.73
CA LEU A 166 3.97 3.17 -17.32
C LEU A 166 5.45 3.38 -17.06
N LYS A 167 6.34 2.76 -17.82
CA LYS A 167 7.79 2.97 -17.72
C LYS A 167 8.24 4.41 -17.97
N TYR A 168 7.42 5.21 -18.67
CA TYR A 168 7.72 6.61 -18.97
C TYR A 168 6.94 7.61 -18.10
N VAL A 169 6.19 7.12 -17.12
CA VAL A 169 5.43 7.96 -16.22
C VAL A 169 6.25 8.20 -14.96
N SER A 170 6.75 9.42 -14.77
CA SER A 170 7.52 9.79 -13.56
C SER A 170 6.72 10.69 -12.61
N GLY A 171 6.15 11.78 -13.11
CA GLY A 171 5.54 12.81 -12.26
C GLY A 171 4.17 12.43 -11.64
N GLU A 172 3.46 11.45 -12.19
CA GLU A 172 2.13 11.02 -11.73
C GLU A 172 2.13 9.59 -11.17
N ILE A 173 3.30 9.05 -10.86
CA ILE A 173 3.44 7.64 -10.45
C ILE A 173 2.57 7.28 -9.24
N PHE A 174 2.43 8.16 -8.26
CA PHE A 174 1.58 7.93 -7.09
C PHE A 174 0.10 7.90 -7.48
N ARG A 175 -0.36 8.85 -8.30
CA ARG A 175 -1.75 8.89 -8.76
C ARG A 175 -2.12 7.64 -9.55
N ILE A 176 -1.28 7.24 -10.49
CA ILE A 176 -1.48 6.06 -11.33
C ILE A 176 -1.45 4.79 -10.49
N SER A 177 -0.46 4.65 -9.59
CA SER A 177 -0.38 3.52 -8.67
C SER A 177 -1.64 3.39 -7.82
N ILE A 178 -2.12 4.49 -7.25
CA ILE A 178 -3.34 4.51 -6.43
C ILE A 178 -4.56 4.15 -7.30
N ALA A 179 -4.68 4.71 -8.51
CA ALA A 179 -5.81 4.45 -9.42
C ALA A 179 -5.91 2.96 -9.81
N ILE A 180 -4.78 2.34 -10.20
CA ILE A 180 -4.72 0.92 -10.56
C ILE A 180 -5.06 0.04 -9.35
N ASN A 181 -4.50 0.33 -8.18
CA ASN A 181 -4.77 -0.44 -6.96
C ASN A 181 -6.21 -0.24 -6.46
N PHE A 182 -6.80 0.94 -6.66
CA PHE A 182 -8.22 1.16 -6.40
C PHE A 182 -9.07 0.31 -7.35
N ALA A 183 -8.75 0.31 -8.64
CA ALA A 183 -9.41 -0.53 -9.63
C ALA A 183 -9.26 -2.03 -9.33
N LEU A 184 -8.16 -2.48 -8.71
CA LEU A 184 -7.98 -3.84 -8.19
C LEU A 184 -8.77 -4.14 -6.91
N GLY A 185 -9.48 -3.17 -6.33
CA GLY A 185 -10.25 -3.35 -5.11
C GLY A 185 -9.43 -3.32 -3.80
N LYS A 186 -8.15 -2.90 -3.83
CA LYS A 186 -7.30 -2.87 -2.63
C LYS A 186 -7.92 -2.01 -1.51
N SER A 187 -7.70 -2.43 -0.27
CA SER A 187 -8.28 -1.80 0.93
C SER A 187 -7.27 -1.03 1.77
N ILE A 188 -6.00 -1.42 1.74
CA ILE A 188 -4.92 -0.83 2.54
C ILE A 188 -3.91 -0.17 1.60
N TYR A 189 -3.59 1.11 1.83
CA TYR A 189 -2.66 1.89 1.00
C TYR A 189 -1.41 2.21 1.81
N CYS A 190 -0.33 1.51 1.51
CA CYS A 190 0.98 1.64 2.13
C CYS A 190 1.84 2.60 1.30
N PHE A 191 2.06 3.81 1.79
CA PHE A 191 2.98 4.75 1.14
C PHE A 191 4.44 4.39 1.46
N PRO A 192 5.40 4.71 0.55
CA PRO A 192 6.81 4.65 0.87
C PRO A 192 7.14 5.65 1.97
N TRP A 193 8.31 5.50 2.61
CA TRP A 193 8.78 6.53 3.55
C TRP A 193 8.94 7.87 2.84
N ALA A 194 8.25 8.88 3.36
CA ALA A 194 8.13 10.18 2.72
C ALA A 194 9.04 11.21 3.40
N ASN A 195 9.99 11.75 2.64
CA ASN A 195 10.74 12.95 3.02
C ASN A 195 9.89 14.22 2.85
N GLU A 196 10.46 15.40 3.03
CA GLU A 196 9.73 16.67 2.92
C GLU A 196 9.15 16.88 1.51
N HIS A 197 9.90 16.56 0.46
CA HIS A 197 9.42 16.69 -0.92
C HIS A 197 8.28 15.71 -1.22
N ASP A 198 8.42 14.45 -0.77
CA ASP A 198 7.41 13.44 -0.99
C ASP A 198 6.11 13.74 -0.26
N ILE A 199 6.19 14.25 1.00
CA ILE A 199 4.99 14.63 1.74
C ILE A 199 4.26 15.81 1.10
N MET A 200 4.98 16.73 0.44
CA MET A 200 4.37 17.80 -0.34
C MET A 200 3.63 17.24 -1.56
N ASN A 201 4.19 16.25 -2.25
CA ASN A 201 3.50 15.55 -3.33
C ASN A 201 2.24 14.84 -2.84
N ILE A 202 2.27 14.23 -1.65
CA ILE A 202 1.10 13.63 -1.00
C ILE A 202 0.04 14.70 -0.68
N LEU A 203 0.44 15.88 -0.21
CA LEU A 203 -0.49 17.01 0.00
C LEU A 203 -1.17 17.46 -1.30
N HIS A 204 -0.44 17.45 -2.44
CA HIS A 204 -1.02 17.79 -3.74
C HIS A 204 -2.06 16.78 -4.25
N ILE A 205 -2.07 15.55 -3.73
CA ILE A 205 -3.08 14.54 -4.03
C ILE A 205 -4.12 14.39 -2.90
N SER A 206 -4.31 15.41 -2.07
CA SER A 206 -5.24 15.36 -0.93
C SER A 206 -6.69 15.07 -1.31
N SER A 207 -7.14 15.49 -2.49
CA SER A 207 -8.47 15.13 -3.03
C SER A 207 -8.61 13.63 -3.26
N ILE A 208 -7.56 12.98 -3.79
CA ILE A 208 -7.50 11.52 -4.00
C ILE A 208 -7.51 10.80 -2.65
N ILE A 209 -6.72 11.28 -1.68
CA ILE A 209 -6.74 10.75 -0.31
C ILE A 209 -8.14 10.88 0.29
N GLY A 210 -8.79 12.03 0.11
CA GLY A 210 -10.17 12.26 0.53
C GLY A 210 -11.17 11.29 -0.13
N PHE A 211 -10.97 10.96 -1.41
CA PHE A 211 -11.77 9.96 -2.11
C PHE A 211 -11.54 8.54 -1.54
N LEU A 212 -10.29 8.16 -1.29
CA LEU A 212 -9.97 6.87 -0.66
C LEU A 212 -10.61 6.73 0.72
N LYS A 213 -10.57 7.79 1.54
CA LYS A 213 -11.25 7.85 2.85
C LYS A 213 -12.76 7.60 2.72
N LYS A 214 -13.42 8.31 1.80
CA LYS A 214 -14.86 8.14 1.55
C LYS A 214 -15.22 6.72 1.09
N ASN A 215 -14.27 6.02 0.47
CA ASN A 215 -14.40 4.62 0.08
C ASN A 215 -13.88 3.64 1.15
N ASN A 216 -13.83 4.07 2.41
CA ASN A 216 -13.47 3.27 3.57
C ASN A 216 -12.08 2.61 3.49
N LYS A 217 -11.11 3.25 2.80
CA LYS A 217 -9.75 2.71 2.68
C LYS A 217 -8.89 3.08 3.89
N ILE A 218 -7.95 2.21 4.28
CA ILE A 218 -6.93 2.44 5.30
C ILE A 218 -5.70 3.02 4.61
N ILE A 219 -5.20 4.16 5.08
CA ILE A 219 -4.08 4.86 4.44
C ILE A 219 -2.96 5.05 5.44
N LEU A 220 -1.77 4.51 5.15
CA LEU A 220 -0.61 4.48 6.03
C LEU A 220 0.53 5.29 5.40
N ILE A 221 0.96 6.37 6.06
CA ILE A 221 2.00 7.31 5.54
C ILE A 221 3.16 7.37 6.53
N PRO A 222 4.27 6.64 6.28
CA PRO A 222 5.48 6.72 7.10
C PRO A 222 6.31 7.96 6.71
N THR A 223 6.77 8.73 7.70
CA THR A 223 7.54 9.96 7.45
C THR A 223 8.26 10.45 8.71
N SER A 224 9.30 11.28 8.54
CA SER A 224 9.85 12.10 9.64
C SER A 224 9.16 13.47 9.78
N GLN A 225 8.31 13.83 8.84
CA GLN A 225 7.76 15.20 8.68
C GLN A 225 6.44 15.36 9.44
N GLU A 226 6.49 15.30 10.79
CA GLU A 226 5.30 15.39 11.66
C GLU A 226 4.42 16.61 11.32
N LYS A 227 5.03 17.78 11.12
CA LYS A 227 4.31 19.05 10.84
C LYS A 227 3.46 18.97 9.57
N TYR A 228 3.98 18.29 8.55
CA TYR A 228 3.30 18.21 7.25
C TYR A 228 2.29 17.08 7.21
N VAL A 229 2.63 15.89 7.73
CA VAL A 229 1.71 14.75 7.72
C VAL A 229 0.47 15.01 8.57
N LYS A 230 0.58 15.82 9.63
CA LYS A 230 -0.57 16.27 10.44
C LYS A 230 -1.66 16.98 9.62
N LYS A 231 -1.33 17.55 8.46
CA LYS A 231 -2.32 18.25 7.61
C LYS A 231 -3.24 17.29 6.85
N VAL A 232 -2.84 16.03 6.68
CA VAL A 232 -3.59 15.02 5.91
C VAL A 232 -4.01 13.83 6.76
N SER A 233 -3.36 13.58 7.92
CA SER A 233 -3.65 12.45 8.78
C SER A 233 -4.77 12.75 9.78
N ASP A 234 -5.60 11.75 10.02
CA ASP A 234 -6.63 11.77 11.07
C ASP A 234 -6.06 11.29 12.41
N ARG A 235 -5.04 10.43 12.35
CA ARG A 235 -4.38 9.83 13.52
C ARG A 235 -2.87 9.84 13.33
N MET A 236 -2.14 9.94 14.41
CA MET A 236 -0.66 9.89 14.37
C MET A 236 -0.11 8.87 15.36
N ILE A 237 0.85 8.10 14.88
CA ILE A 237 1.65 7.15 15.66
C ILE A 237 3.10 7.62 15.58
N CYS A 238 3.72 7.91 16.71
CA CYS A 238 5.09 8.40 16.75
C CYS A 238 6.02 7.38 17.41
N PHE A 239 7.12 7.07 16.74
CA PHE A 239 8.21 6.27 17.29
C PHE A 239 9.30 7.21 17.82
N LYS A 240 9.61 7.13 19.11
CA LYS A 240 10.72 7.87 19.73
C LYS A 240 11.50 6.94 20.64
N GLY A 241 12.80 6.75 20.33
CA GLY A 241 13.70 5.90 21.13
C GLY A 241 13.18 4.47 21.29
N GLY A 242 12.67 3.86 20.21
CA GLY A 242 12.09 2.50 20.22
C GLY A 242 10.74 2.37 20.93
N ARG A 243 10.16 3.48 21.42
CA ARG A 243 8.85 3.48 22.07
C ARG A 243 7.81 4.14 21.19
N ILE A 244 6.62 3.56 21.17
CA ILE A 244 5.47 4.06 20.42
C ILE A 244 4.68 5.01 21.31
N ARG A 245 4.32 6.17 20.77
CA ARG A 245 3.41 7.15 21.39
C ARG A 245 2.26 7.43 20.44
N LEU A 246 1.07 7.21 20.91
CA LEU A 246 -0.15 7.59 20.19
C LEU A 246 -0.40 9.09 20.48
N LYS A 247 -0.55 9.90 19.42
CA LYS A 247 -0.99 11.29 19.51
C LYS A 247 -2.41 11.37 18.96
N GLN A 248 -3.31 11.88 19.77
CA GLN A 248 -4.68 12.22 19.38
C GLN A 248 -4.69 13.54 18.61
#